data_fe50379ef8a5671dbc30780465893bce
#
_entry.id   fe50379ef8a5671dbc30780465893bce
#
_cell.length_a   1.000
_cell.length_b   1.000
_cell.length_c   1.000
_cell.angle_alpha   90.00
_cell.angle_beta   90.00
_cell.angle_gamma   90.00
#
_symmetry.space_group_name_H-M   'P 1'
#
loop_
_entity.id
_entity.type
_entity.pdbx_description
1 polymer ?
#
loop_
_entity_poly.entity_id
_entity_poly.type
_entity_poly.pdbx_seq_one_letter_code
_entity_poly.pdbx_strand_id
1 'polypeptide(L)'
;MQKSYSLQELATKVGGTLRGNADVVVNSIAALSKAEPNQLTFISNAKFRPLLAESKAGILVVSEADVEFCSPESNLLIVKDPYVAYAVLAQYMDTTPKAAQNIHPSAVISEKASIGENVSIGANAVIEEGVVLGDNVIIGAGCFVGKFTKIGAGTQLWANVSVYHEVEIGQNCLIQSGAVIGSDGFGYANDRGRWIKIPQVGQVIIGNNVEIGACTCIDRGALDATVIEDNVIIDNLCQIAHNVHIGTGTAVAGGVIMAGSLKVGRYCLIGGASVINGHMEICDKVTVTGMGMVMRPITEPGVYSSGIPLQTNKEWRKTAALTLGIDSMNKRLKALEKKLG
;
A
#
# COMPACT_ATOMS: atom_id res chain seq x y z
N MET A 1 -0.49 -23.49 -21.66
CA MET A 1 0.77 -23.02 -22.27
C MET A 1 1.12 -21.68 -21.65
N GLN A 2 2.36 -21.47 -21.27
CA GLN A 2 2.82 -20.19 -20.74
C GLN A 2 2.80 -19.18 -21.91
N LYS A 3 2.16 -18.02 -21.70
CA LYS A 3 2.06 -16.97 -22.73
C LYS A 3 3.47 -16.40 -22.98
N SER A 4 3.83 -16.16 -24.24
CA SER A 4 5.09 -15.56 -24.64
C SER A 4 4.84 -14.21 -25.29
N TYR A 5 5.77 -13.28 -25.11
CA TYR A 5 5.66 -11.87 -25.51
C TYR A 5 6.91 -11.48 -26.31
N SER A 6 6.75 -10.92 -27.51
CA SER A 6 7.88 -10.44 -28.31
C SER A 6 8.40 -9.08 -27.84
N LEU A 7 9.68 -8.79 -28.13
CA LEU A 7 10.25 -7.45 -27.86
C LEU A 7 9.43 -6.35 -28.53
N GLN A 8 8.96 -6.57 -29.76
CA GLN A 8 8.11 -5.61 -30.47
C GLN A 8 6.79 -5.34 -29.76
N GLU A 9 6.13 -6.40 -29.25
CA GLU A 9 4.88 -6.30 -28.48
C GLU A 9 5.10 -5.49 -27.20
N LEU A 10 6.16 -5.83 -26.44
CA LEU A 10 6.49 -5.16 -25.19
C LEU A 10 6.89 -3.68 -25.40
N ALA A 11 7.66 -3.39 -26.47
CA ALA A 11 8.03 -2.02 -26.85
C ALA A 11 6.78 -1.18 -27.15
N THR A 12 5.84 -1.73 -27.90
CA THR A 12 4.56 -1.06 -28.21
C THR A 12 3.77 -0.78 -26.92
N LYS A 13 3.75 -1.74 -25.97
CA LYS A 13 3.02 -1.61 -24.71
C LYS A 13 3.49 -0.45 -23.82
N VAL A 14 4.80 -0.19 -23.80
CA VAL A 14 5.39 0.88 -22.95
C VAL A 14 5.83 2.11 -23.70
N GLY A 15 5.64 2.15 -25.04
CA GLY A 15 6.09 3.26 -25.88
C GLY A 15 7.61 3.40 -25.94
N GLY A 16 8.34 2.27 -25.83
CA GLY A 16 9.80 2.23 -25.85
C GLY A 16 10.38 2.03 -27.25
N THR A 17 11.67 2.31 -27.40
CA THR A 17 12.47 2.01 -28.60
C THR A 17 13.17 0.67 -28.42
N LEU A 18 13.26 -0.12 -29.48
CA LEU A 18 13.94 -1.40 -29.45
C LEU A 18 15.30 -1.36 -30.15
N ARG A 19 16.27 -2.15 -29.68
CA ARG A 19 17.54 -2.46 -30.33
C ARG A 19 17.75 -3.98 -30.29
N GLY A 20 18.14 -4.60 -31.37
CA GLY A 20 18.31 -6.05 -31.48
C GLY A 20 17.18 -6.73 -32.25
N ASN A 21 16.94 -8.00 -31.98
CA ASN A 21 15.93 -8.80 -32.67
C ASN A 21 14.53 -8.52 -32.12
N ALA A 22 13.66 -7.90 -32.92
CA ALA A 22 12.29 -7.54 -32.56
C ALA A 22 11.41 -8.77 -32.23
N ASP A 23 11.75 -9.93 -32.81
CA ASP A 23 10.98 -11.19 -32.67
C ASP A 23 11.45 -12.06 -31.50
N VAL A 24 12.47 -11.63 -30.74
CA VAL A 24 12.86 -12.37 -29.53
C VAL A 24 11.70 -12.42 -28.55
N VAL A 25 11.43 -13.58 -28.00
CA VAL A 25 10.30 -13.81 -27.10
C VAL A 25 10.74 -14.13 -25.69
N VAL A 26 9.99 -13.62 -24.72
CA VAL A 26 10.16 -13.90 -23.30
C VAL A 26 8.82 -14.33 -22.69
N ASN A 27 8.85 -15.08 -21.62
CA ASN A 27 7.64 -15.58 -20.95
C ASN A 27 7.55 -15.23 -19.47
N SER A 28 8.58 -14.66 -18.90
CA SER A 28 8.63 -14.27 -17.49
C SER A 28 9.63 -13.14 -17.25
N ILE A 29 9.62 -12.59 -16.05
CA ILE A 29 10.53 -11.55 -15.59
C ILE A 29 11.42 -12.13 -14.51
N ALA A 30 12.72 -11.78 -14.54
CA ALA A 30 13.67 -12.24 -13.53
C ALA A 30 14.60 -11.12 -13.07
N ALA A 31 15.28 -11.35 -11.93
CA ALA A 31 16.31 -10.42 -11.45
C ALA A 31 17.51 -10.41 -12.40
N LEU A 32 18.14 -9.24 -12.60
CA LEU A 32 19.23 -9.01 -13.55
C LEU A 32 20.37 -10.05 -13.44
N SER A 33 20.75 -10.44 -12.23
CA SER A 33 21.82 -11.41 -11.97
C SER A 33 21.46 -12.87 -12.25
N LYS A 34 20.18 -13.19 -12.55
CA LYS A 34 19.68 -14.56 -12.69
C LYS A 34 18.85 -14.77 -13.95
N ALA A 35 18.66 -13.73 -14.74
CA ALA A 35 17.81 -13.80 -15.92
C ALA A 35 18.40 -14.71 -17.00
N GLU A 36 17.53 -15.54 -17.57
CA GLU A 36 17.82 -16.52 -18.62
C GLU A 36 17.30 -16.00 -20.00
N PRO A 37 17.68 -16.63 -21.13
CA PRO A 37 17.33 -16.14 -22.48
C PRO A 37 15.82 -16.02 -22.77
N ASN A 38 14.97 -16.75 -22.05
CA ASN A 38 13.51 -16.66 -22.16
C ASN A 38 12.87 -15.68 -21.17
N GLN A 39 13.67 -14.82 -20.53
CA GLN A 39 13.22 -13.90 -19.50
C GLN A 39 13.56 -12.45 -19.83
N LEU A 40 12.70 -11.56 -19.35
CA LEU A 40 12.94 -10.12 -19.33
C LEU A 40 13.54 -9.71 -17.99
N THR A 41 14.46 -8.76 -18.02
CA THR A 41 14.96 -8.09 -16.81
C THR A 41 15.06 -6.58 -17.02
N PHE A 42 15.32 -5.84 -15.95
CA PHE A 42 15.44 -4.40 -15.98
C PHE A 42 16.53 -3.89 -15.05
N ILE A 43 16.98 -2.65 -15.27
CA ILE A 43 17.86 -1.92 -14.37
C ILE A 43 17.15 -0.66 -13.86
N SER A 44 17.15 -0.45 -12.54
CA SER A 44 16.60 0.75 -11.90
C SER A 44 17.64 1.55 -11.11
N ASN A 45 18.88 1.02 -10.98
CA ASN A 45 19.93 1.66 -10.19
C ASN A 45 21.28 1.48 -10.86
N ALA A 46 21.98 2.61 -11.08
CA ALA A 46 23.27 2.65 -11.75
C ALA A 46 24.36 1.72 -11.13
N LYS A 47 24.27 1.39 -9.84
CA LYS A 47 25.19 0.45 -9.19
C LYS A 47 25.19 -0.95 -9.80
N PHE A 48 24.14 -1.31 -10.54
CA PHE A 48 24.02 -2.61 -11.21
C PHE A 48 24.51 -2.60 -12.67
N ARG A 49 24.96 -1.47 -13.22
CA ARG A 49 25.50 -1.36 -14.58
C ARG A 49 26.56 -2.40 -14.92
N PRO A 50 27.50 -2.76 -14.02
CA PRO A 50 28.49 -3.80 -14.31
C PRO A 50 27.90 -5.17 -14.67
N LEU A 51 26.66 -5.45 -14.27
CA LEU A 51 26.00 -6.72 -14.56
C LEU A 51 25.33 -6.75 -15.94
N LEU A 52 25.17 -5.61 -16.61
CA LEU A 52 24.47 -5.53 -17.90
C LEU A 52 25.22 -6.22 -19.04
N ALA A 53 26.53 -6.09 -19.06
CA ALA A 53 27.39 -6.70 -20.11
C ALA A 53 27.36 -8.22 -20.09
N GLU A 54 27.18 -8.82 -18.90
CA GLU A 54 27.21 -10.28 -18.70
C GLU A 54 25.80 -10.90 -18.60
N SER A 55 24.75 -10.08 -18.72
CA SER A 55 23.38 -10.56 -18.60
C SER A 55 23.00 -11.52 -19.73
N LYS A 56 22.39 -12.64 -19.37
CA LYS A 56 21.86 -13.63 -20.31
C LYS A 56 20.39 -13.42 -20.64
N ALA A 57 19.78 -12.36 -20.15
CA ALA A 57 18.37 -12.09 -20.36
C ALA A 57 18.04 -11.98 -21.86
N GLY A 58 16.90 -12.53 -22.26
CA GLY A 58 16.40 -12.39 -23.62
C GLY A 58 16.09 -10.94 -23.98
N ILE A 59 15.58 -10.14 -23.01
CA ILE A 59 15.29 -8.72 -23.16
C ILE A 59 15.76 -7.96 -21.91
N LEU A 60 16.49 -6.86 -22.14
CA LEU A 60 16.93 -5.91 -21.10
C LEU A 60 16.12 -4.60 -21.23
N VAL A 61 15.40 -4.22 -20.19
CA VAL A 61 14.72 -2.91 -20.09
C VAL A 61 15.69 -1.92 -19.45
N VAL A 62 16.08 -0.90 -20.22
CA VAL A 62 17.14 0.04 -19.84
C VAL A 62 16.75 1.48 -20.19
N SER A 63 17.42 2.46 -19.57
CA SER A 63 17.40 3.85 -20.04
C SER A 63 18.43 4.07 -21.14
N GLU A 64 18.31 5.17 -21.90
CA GLU A 64 19.30 5.55 -22.92
C GLU A 64 20.72 5.63 -22.32
N ALA A 65 20.85 6.15 -21.09
CA ALA A 65 22.13 6.28 -20.39
C ALA A 65 22.74 4.93 -19.95
N ASP A 66 22.00 3.83 -20.02
CA ASP A 66 22.47 2.50 -19.63
C ASP A 66 22.86 1.64 -20.85
N VAL A 67 22.54 2.10 -22.08
CA VAL A 67 22.77 1.36 -23.32
C VAL A 67 24.26 1.05 -23.54
N GLU A 68 25.16 1.96 -23.20
CA GLU A 68 26.61 1.79 -23.36
C GLU A 68 27.20 0.67 -22.49
N PHE A 69 26.53 0.30 -21.41
CA PHE A 69 26.94 -0.76 -20.49
C PHE A 69 26.43 -2.16 -20.90
N CYS A 70 25.56 -2.22 -21.93
CA CYS A 70 25.01 -3.48 -22.42
C CYS A 70 25.89 -4.09 -23.50
N SER A 71 25.90 -5.43 -23.59
CA SER A 71 26.52 -6.10 -24.73
C SER A 71 25.92 -5.62 -26.07
N PRO A 72 26.73 -5.45 -27.12
CA PRO A 72 26.23 -5.10 -28.46
C PRO A 72 25.19 -6.10 -29.01
N GLU A 73 25.24 -7.34 -28.56
CA GLU A 73 24.33 -8.43 -28.97
C GLU A 73 23.03 -8.48 -28.16
N SER A 74 22.91 -7.69 -27.09
CA SER A 74 21.72 -7.69 -26.25
C SER A 74 20.50 -7.11 -26.98
N ASN A 75 19.34 -7.73 -26.74
CA ASN A 75 18.07 -7.18 -27.15
C ASN A 75 17.57 -6.20 -26.09
N LEU A 76 17.49 -4.94 -26.45
CA LEU A 76 17.16 -3.86 -25.53
C LEU A 76 15.76 -3.29 -25.79
N LEU A 77 15.04 -3.05 -24.73
CA LEU A 77 13.87 -2.20 -24.65
C LEU A 77 14.27 -0.90 -23.96
N ILE A 78 14.46 0.14 -24.75
CA ILE A 78 14.97 1.44 -24.30
C ILE A 78 13.77 2.32 -23.95
N VAL A 79 13.72 2.79 -22.71
CA VAL A 79 12.61 3.60 -22.18
C VAL A 79 13.12 4.76 -21.33
N LYS A 80 12.27 5.75 -21.09
CA LYS A 80 12.62 6.90 -20.25
C LYS A 80 12.86 6.50 -18.78
N ASP A 81 12.00 5.64 -18.24
CA ASP A 81 12.08 5.15 -16.87
C ASP A 81 11.93 3.62 -16.87
N PRO A 82 13.02 2.85 -16.72
CA PRO A 82 12.98 1.40 -16.72
C PRO A 82 12.17 0.80 -15.56
N TYR A 83 12.06 1.50 -14.42
CA TYR A 83 11.31 0.99 -13.29
C TYR A 83 9.79 1.10 -13.49
N VAL A 84 9.35 2.23 -14.06
CA VAL A 84 7.94 2.41 -14.46
C VAL A 84 7.57 1.44 -15.58
N ALA A 85 8.44 1.28 -16.59
CA ALA A 85 8.22 0.30 -17.65
C ALA A 85 8.13 -1.12 -17.12
N TYR A 86 9.02 -1.49 -16.19
CA TYR A 86 8.94 -2.78 -15.49
C TYR A 86 7.57 -2.99 -14.82
N ALA A 87 7.07 -2.00 -14.08
CA ALA A 87 5.77 -2.11 -13.42
C ALA A 87 4.63 -2.37 -14.42
N VAL A 88 4.60 -1.64 -15.54
CA VAL A 88 3.60 -1.83 -16.61
C VAL A 88 3.72 -3.21 -17.27
N LEU A 89 4.96 -3.65 -17.56
CA LEU A 89 5.21 -4.96 -18.17
C LEU A 89 4.89 -6.10 -17.19
N ALA A 90 5.21 -5.94 -15.91
CA ALA A 90 4.88 -6.92 -14.89
C ALA A 90 3.36 -7.12 -14.78
N GLN A 91 2.58 -6.05 -14.78
CA GLN A 91 1.11 -6.13 -14.83
C GLN A 91 0.62 -6.81 -16.11
N TYR A 92 1.22 -6.49 -17.27
CA TYR A 92 0.84 -7.08 -18.55
C TYR A 92 1.15 -8.57 -18.67
N MET A 93 2.23 -9.01 -18.04
CA MET A 93 2.70 -10.39 -18.00
C MET A 93 2.20 -11.16 -16.78
N ASP A 94 1.38 -10.53 -15.91
CA ASP A 94 0.89 -11.15 -14.68
C ASP A 94 -0.01 -12.35 -14.99
N THR A 95 0.32 -13.46 -14.35
CA THR A 95 -0.40 -14.73 -14.44
C THR A 95 -1.04 -15.11 -13.09
N THR A 96 -1.10 -14.19 -12.15
CA THR A 96 -1.71 -14.41 -10.84
C THR A 96 -3.15 -14.85 -11.00
N PRO A 97 -3.56 -15.98 -10.39
CA PRO A 97 -4.95 -16.42 -10.43
C PRO A 97 -5.88 -15.35 -9.84
N LYS A 98 -7.04 -15.18 -10.44
CA LYS A 98 -8.09 -14.32 -9.86
C LYS A 98 -8.58 -14.91 -8.53
N ALA A 99 -9.00 -14.06 -7.61
CA ALA A 99 -9.53 -14.45 -6.29
C ALA A 99 -10.81 -15.32 -6.38
N ALA A 100 -11.57 -15.17 -7.45
CA ALA A 100 -12.73 -16.01 -7.79
C ALA A 100 -12.95 -16.05 -9.31
N GLN A 101 -13.66 -17.07 -9.76
CA GLN A 101 -14.13 -17.20 -11.17
C GLN A 101 -15.61 -17.60 -11.13
N ASN A 102 -16.46 -16.81 -11.76
CA ASN A 102 -17.93 -16.97 -11.73
C ASN A 102 -18.49 -16.87 -10.29
N ILE A 103 -19.79 -17.11 -10.14
CA ILE A 103 -20.47 -17.18 -8.84
C ILE A 103 -20.46 -18.64 -8.38
N HIS A 104 -19.78 -18.90 -7.27
CA HIS A 104 -19.69 -20.25 -6.72
C HIS A 104 -21.03 -20.68 -6.09
N PRO A 105 -21.50 -21.93 -6.28
CA PRO A 105 -22.79 -22.38 -5.77
C PRO A 105 -22.96 -22.31 -4.24
N SER A 106 -21.88 -22.30 -3.48
CA SER A 106 -21.93 -22.13 -2.02
C SER A 106 -21.87 -20.68 -1.53
N ALA A 107 -21.86 -19.71 -2.45
CA ALA A 107 -21.99 -18.31 -2.06
C ALA A 107 -23.42 -18.02 -1.60
N VAL A 108 -23.56 -17.25 -0.53
CA VAL A 108 -24.87 -16.82 0.00
C VAL A 108 -25.08 -15.37 -0.41
N ILE A 109 -26.02 -15.16 -1.32
CA ILE A 109 -26.29 -13.82 -1.88
C ILE A 109 -27.74 -13.46 -1.60
N SER A 110 -27.95 -12.30 -0.98
CA SER A 110 -29.29 -11.78 -0.73
C SER A 110 -30.02 -11.49 -2.05
N GLU A 111 -31.28 -11.86 -2.15
CA GLU A 111 -32.13 -11.53 -3.30
C GLU A 111 -32.30 -10.02 -3.53
N LYS A 112 -32.03 -9.22 -2.49
CA LYS A 112 -32.09 -7.76 -2.54
C LYS A 112 -30.70 -7.10 -2.83
N ALA A 113 -29.67 -7.89 -3.12
CA ALA A 113 -28.39 -7.38 -3.59
C ALA A 113 -28.46 -7.09 -5.09
N SER A 114 -27.80 -6.04 -5.54
CA SER A 114 -27.64 -5.68 -6.95
C SER A 114 -26.25 -6.12 -7.43
N ILE A 115 -26.22 -7.01 -8.40
CA ILE A 115 -24.98 -7.61 -8.93
C ILE A 115 -24.81 -7.14 -10.37
N GLY A 116 -23.68 -6.49 -10.65
CA GLY A 116 -23.31 -6.01 -11.98
C GLY A 116 -22.93 -7.11 -12.97
N GLU A 117 -22.49 -6.73 -14.15
CA GLU A 117 -22.05 -7.66 -15.19
C GLU A 117 -20.68 -8.28 -14.87
N ASN A 118 -20.47 -9.54 -15.25
CA ASN A 118 -19.22 -10.29 -15.12
C ASN A 118 -18.66 -10.34 -13.67
N VAL A 119 -19.50 -10.25 -12.66
CA VAL A 119 -19.13 -10.38 -11.25
C VAL A 119 -18.74 -11.83 -10.95
N SER A 120 -17.68 -12.01 -10.17
CA SER A 120 -17.23 -13.32 -9.67
C SER A 120 -17.29 -13.33 -8.14
N ILE A 121 -17.87 -14.40 -7.55
CA ILE A 121 -18.04 -14.55 -6.11
C ILE A 121 -17.57 -15.93 -5.69
N GLY A 122 -16.56 -15.99 -4.82
CA GLY A 122 -15.92 -17.22 -4.37
C GLY A 122 -16.77 -18.05 -3.40
N ALA A 123 -16.29 -19.25 -3.12
CA ALA A 123 -16.95 -20.18 -2.22
C ALA A 123 -17.20 -19.60 -0.83
N ASN A 124 -18.37 -19.84 -0.26
CA ASN A 124 -18.76 -19.41 1.09
C ASN A 124 -18.70 -17.88 1.33
N ALA A 125 -18.63 -17.07 0.29
CA ALA A 125 -18.78 -15.63 0.44
C ALA A 125 -20.24 -15.29 0.77
N VAL A 126 -20.44 -14.27 1.61
CA VAL A 126 -21.76 -13.78 2.03
C VAL A 126 -21.94 -12.35 1.56
N ILE A 127 -22.99 -12.11 0.78
CA ILE A 127 -23.39 -10.80 0.28
C ILE A 127 -24.75 -10.46 0.86
N GLU A 128 -24.80 -9.47 1.74
CA GLU A 128 -26.02 -9.14 2.47
C GLU A 128 -26.99 -8.26 1.67
N GLU A 129 -28.11 -7.95 2.32
CA GLU A 129 -29.22 -7.13 1.78
C GLU A 129 -28.73 -5.73 1.38
N GLY A 130 -29.17 -5.26 0.22
CA GLY A 130 -28.92 -3.91 -0.28
C GLY A 130 -27.48 -3.66 -0.73
N VAL A 131 -26.63 -4.69 -0.78
CA VAL A 131 -25.30 -4.59 -1.35
C VAL A 131 -25.38 -4.29 -2.85
N VAL A 132 -24.51 -3.40 -3.33
CA VAL A 132 -24.36 -3.08 -4.76
C VAL A 132 -22.95 -3.43 -5.20
N LEU A 133 -22.81 -4.39 -6.10
CA LEU A 133 -21.53 -4.73 -6.74
C LEU A 133 -21.55 -4.20 -8.17
N GLY A 134 -20.57 -3.38 -8.54
CA GLY A 134 -20.35 -2.90 -9.90
C GLY A 134 -19.88 -4.00 -10.85
N ASP A 135 -19.74 -3.67 -12.12
CA ASP A 135 -19.30 -4.61 -13.15
C ASP A 135 -17.87 -5.11 -12.91
N ASN A 136 -17.60 -6.35 -13.25
CA ASN A 136 -16.30 -7.00 -13.13
C ASN A 136 -15.73 -7.05 -11.70
N VAL A 137 -16.55 -6.88 -10.66
CA VAL A 137 -16.15 -7.05 -9.26
C VAL A 137 -15.80 -8.51 -8.99
N ILE A 138 -14.74 -8.74 -8.23
CA ILE A 138 -14.30 -10.09 -7.84
C ILE A 138 -14.29 -10.17 -6.31
N ILE A 139 -15.12 -11.02 -5.75
CA ILE A 139 -15.19 -11.31 -4.32
C ILE A 139 -14.57 -12.67 -4.05
N GLY A 140 -13.48 -12.73 -3.29
CA GLY A 140 -12.77 -13.95 -2.94
C GLY A 140 -13.59 -14.88 -2.02
N ALA A 141 -13.10 -16.11 -1.86
CA ALA A 141 -13.74 -17.09 -1.01
C ALA A 141 -13.79 -16.63 0.46
N GLY A 142 -14.90 -16.91 1.16
CA GLY A 142 -15.08 -16.60 2.58
C GLY A 142 -15.20 -15.11 2.91
N CYS A 143 -15.32 -14.23 1.91
CA CYS A 143 -15.55 -12.81 2.15
C CYS A 143 -16.94 -12.55 2.73
N PHE A 144 -17.04 -11.55 3.57
CA PHE A 144 -18.31 -11.01 4.07
C PHE A 144 -18.48 -9.58 3.58
N VAL A 145 -19.63 -9.28 2.96
CA VAL A 145 -20.01 -7.93 2.53
C VAL A 145 -21.34 -7.57 3.18
N GLY A 146 -21.26 -6.66 4.13
CA GLY A 146 -22.37 -6.25 4.99
C GLY A 146 -23.39 -5.36 4.29
N LYS A 147 -24.57 -5.24 4.91
CA LYS A 147 -25.74 -4.54 4.37
C LYS A 147 -25.43 -3.16 3.81
N PHE A 148 -26.06 -2.84 2.68
CA PHE A 148 -26.01 -1.51 2.04
C PHE A 148 -24.62 -1.05 1.62
N THR A 149 -23.63 -1.94 1.62
CA THR A 149 -22.28 -1.66 1.12
C THR A 149 -22.29 -1.55 -0.40
N LYS A 150 -21.49 -0.61 -0.93
CA LYS A 150 -21.30 -0.40 -2.37
C LYS A 150 -19.85 -0.67 -2.75
N ILE A 151 -19.63 -1.47 -3.78
CA ILE A 151 -18.30 -1.78 -4.32
C ILE A 151 -18.28 -1.44 -5.80
N GLY A 152 -17.39 -0.51 -6.18
CA GLY A 152 -17.24 -0.01 -7.55
C GLY A 152 -16.64 -1.04 -8.52
N ALA A 153 -16.87 -0.79 -9.79
CA ALA A 153 -16.47 -1.68 -10.88
C ALA A 153 -14.97 -2.02 -10.87
N GLY A 154 -14.64 -3.26 -11.23
CA GLY A 154 -13.26 -3.75 -11.33
C GLY A 154 -12.55 -3.97 -9.99
N THR A 155 -13.20 -3.70 -8.86
CA THR A 155 -12.62 -3.91 -7.52
C THR A 155 -12.53 -5.38 -7.19
N GLN A 156 -11.42 -5.79 -6.58
CA GLN A 156 -11.15 -7.16 -6.18
C GLN A 156 -10.91 -7.27 -4.69
N LEU A 157 -11.64 -8.15 -4.02
CA LEU A 157 -11.39 -8.61 -2.65
C LEU A 157 -10.76 -10.00 -2.70
N TRP A 158 -9.61 -10.18 -2.07
CA TRP A 158 -9.03 -11.50 -1.86
C TRP A 158 -9.81 -12.27 -0.78
N ALA A 159 -9.45 -13.53 -0.56
CA ALA A 159 -10.15 -14.40 0.37
C ALA A 159 -10.21 -13.84 1.81
N ASN A 160 -11.34 -14.09 2.50
CA ASN A 160 -11.54 -13.74 3.90
C ASN A 160 -11.45 -12.23 4.22
N VAL A 161 -11.77 -11.36 3.28
CA VAL A 161 -11.96 -9.93 3.55
C VAL A 161 -13.33 -9.73 4.20
N SER A 162 -13.38 -8.91 5.24
CA SER A 162 -14.63 -8.53 5.93
C SER A 162 -14.93 -7.05 5.67
N VAL A 163 -16.01 -6.77 4.97
CA VAL A 163 -16.52 -5.41 4.77
C VAL A 163 -17.82 -5.29 5.55
N TYR A 164 -17.85 -4.36 6.51
CA TYR A 164 -19.05 -4.12 7.33
C TYR A 164 -20.15 -3.40 6.54
N HIS A 165 -21.24 -3.08 7.21
CA HIS A 165 -22.39 -2.42 6.61
C HIS A 165 -22.10 -0.95 6.23
N GLU A 166 -22.78 -0.47 5.19
CA GLU A 166 -22.76 0.94 4.76
C GLU A 166 -21.35 1.46 4.42
N VAL A 167 -20.47 0.60 3.93
CA VAL A 167 -19.14 0.97 3.43
C VAL A 167 -19.24 1.31 1.94
N GLU A 168 -18.54 2.34 1.49
CA GLU A 168 -18.40 2.66 0.07
C GLU A 168 -16.95 2.42 -0.37
N ILE A 169 -16.76 1.59 -1.40
CA ILE A 169 -15.46 1.29 -2.02
C ILE A 169 -15.55 1.66 -3.49
N GLY A 170 -14.62 2.48 -3.96
CA GLY A 170 -14.54 2.94 -5.34
C GLY A 170 -14.18 1.85 -6.35
N GLN A 171 -13.80 2.28 -7.54
CA GLN A 171 -13.46 1.40 -8.67
C GLN A 171 -12.00 0.98 -8.65
N ASN A 172 -11.71 -0.20 -9.24
CA ASN A 172 -10.36 -0.73 -9.44
C ASN A 172 -9.52 -0.81 -8.16
N CYS A 173 -10.16 -1.03 -7.02
CA CYS A 173 -9.47 -1.24 -5.76
C CYS A 173 -9.01 -2.70 -5.61
N LEU A 174 -7.92 -2.90 -4.86
CA LEU A 174 -7.40 -4.22 -4.53
C LEU A 174 -7.31 -4.36 -3.01
N ILE A 175 -8.06 -5.29 -2.44
CA ILE A 175 -8.08 -5.51 -0.99
C ILE A 175 -7.60 -6.93 -0.69
N GLN A 176 -6.51 -7.03 0.06
CA GLN A 176 -5.82 -8.27 0.37
C GLN A 176 -6.50 -9.05 1.50
N SER A 177 -6.17 -10.34 1.57
CA SER A 177 -6.77 -11.30 2.49
C SER A 177 -6.73 -10.85 3.95
N GLY A 178 -7.84 -11.08 4.66
CA GLY A 178 -7.95 -10.79 6.08
C GLY A 178 -8.09 -9.31 6.44
N ALA A 179 -8.14 -8.41 5.46
CA ALA A 179 -8.43 -7.01 5.75
C ALA A 179 -9.86 -6.84 6.30
N VAL A 180 -10.03 -5.90 7.23
CA VAL A 180 -11.31 -5.59 7.88
C VAL A 180 -11.63 -4.12 7.64
N ILE A 181 -12.74 -3.87 6.94
CA ILE A 181 -13.17 -2.52 6.57
C ILE A 181 -14.48 -2.20 7.27
N GLY A 182 -14.49 -1.14 8.09
CA GLY A 182 -15.69 -0.60 8.72
C GLY A 182 -16.04 -1.23 10.07
N SER A 183 -15.09 -1.88 10.76
CA SER A 183 -15.26 -2.27 12.16
C SER A 183 -15.46 -1.04 13.06
N ASP A 184 -16.08 -1.23 14.23
CA ASP A 184 -16.24 -0.16 15.21
C ASP A 184 -14.88 0.39 15.66
N GLY A 185 -14.74 1.71 15.65
CA GLY A 185 -13.62 2.40 16.26
C GLY A 185 -13.65 2.31 17.80
N PHE A 186 -12.55 2.67 18.44
CA PHE A 186 -12.41 2.66 19.89
C PHE A 186 -13.10 3.89 20.54
N GLY A 187 -14.40 3.78 20.76
CA GLY A 187 -15.23 4.84 21.35
C GLY A 187 -15.86 4.41 22.68
N TYR A 188 -15.39 4.97 23.80
CA TYR A 188 -15.90 4.69 25.13
C TYR A 188 -15.89 5.93 26.03
N ALA A 189 -16.94 6.12 26.82
CA ALA A 189 -16.97 7.08 27.92
C ALA A 189 -16.64 6.36 29.23
N ASN A 190 -15.87 7.00 30.11
CA ASN A 190 -15.59 6.48 31.43
C ASN A 190 -16.51 7.10 32.45
N ASP A 191 -17.40 6.29 33.04
CA ASP A 191 -18.24 6.70 34.17
C ASP A 191 -17.70 6.03 35.46
N ARG A 192 -16.83 6.74 36.15
CA ARG A 192 -16.28 6.34 37.46
C ARG A 192 -15.67 4.92 37.47
N GLY A 193 -14.92 4.60 36.43
CA GLY A 193 -14.25 3.30 36.22
C GLY A 193 -15.07 2.29 35.40
N ARG A 194 -16.32 2.63 35.02
CA ARG A 194 -17.13 1.82 34.12
C ARG A 194 -17.02 2.38 32.70
N TRP A 195 -16.65 1.54 31.75
CA TRP A 195 -16.63 1.90 30.33
C TRP A 195 -18.01 1.73 29.70
N ILE A 196 -18.52 2.81 29.14
CA ILE A 196 -19.79 2.85 28.39
C ILE A 196 -19.42 2.95 26.92
N LYS A 197 -19.81 1.95 26.11
CA LYS A 197 -19.55 1.95 24.67
C LYS A 197 -20.32 3.08 23.98
N ILE A 198 -19.63 3.83 23.15
CA ILE A 198 -20.21 4.80 22.23
C ILE A 198 -20.40 4.09 20.88
N PRO A 199 -21.65 3.92 20.39
CA PRO A 199 -21.89 3.34 19.08
C PRO A 199 -21.17 4.12 17.98
N GLN A 200 -20.57 3.40 17.06
CA GLN A 200 -19.87 3.98 15.91
C GLN A 200 -20.84 3.95 14.71
N VAL A 201 -21.47 5.08 14.41
CA VAL A 201 -22.56 5.17 13.43
C VAL A 201 -22.16 5.87 12.12
N GLY A 202 -20.89 6.26 12.02
CA GLY A 202 -20.33 6.80 10.79
C GLY A 202 -19.99 5.70 9.77
N GLN A 203 -19.37 6.10 8.68
CA GLN A 203 -19.08 5.22 7.53
C GLN A 203 -17.58 5.04 7.32
N VAL A 204 -17.21 4.19 6.35
CA VAL A 204 -15.92 4.19 5.65
C VAL A 204 -16.17 4.50 4.18
N ILE A 205 -15.43 5.44 3.64
CA ILE A 205 -15.45 5.80 2.21
C ILE A 205 -14.04 5.62 1.65
N ILE A 206 -13.93 4.74 0.67
CA ILE A 206 -12.67 4.44 -0.05
C ILE A 206 -12.84 4.88 -1.49
N GLY A 207 -11.90 5.69 -1.98
CA GLY A 207 -11.85 6.19 -3.35
C GLY A 207 -11.49 5.12 -4.37
N ASN A 208 -11.07 5.56 -5.55
CA ASN A 208 -10.72 4.70 -6.67
C ASN A 208 -9.22 4.33 -6.67
N ASN A 209 -8.87 3.18 -7.26
CA ASN A 209 -7.50 2.70 -7.40
C ASN A 209 -6.76 2.63 -6.04
N VAL A 210 -7.45 2.24 -4.99
CA VAL A 210 -6.89 2.08 -3.64
C VAL A 210 -6.45 0.64 -3.44
N GLU A 211 -5.25 0.45 -2.88
CA GLU A 211 -4.77 -0.86 -2.48
C GLU A 211 -4.69 -0.95 -0.95
N ILE A 212 -5.24 -2.03 -0.38
CA ILE A 212 -5.23 -2.31 1.06
C ILE A 212 -4.60 -3.66 1.31
N GLY A 213 -3.52 -3.68 2.07
CA GLY A 213 -2.73 -4.85 2.41
C GLY A 213 -3.43 -5.84 3.34
N ALA A 214 -2.85 -7.02 3.44
CA ALA A 214 -3.39 -8.11 4.23
C ALA A 214 -3.48 -7.76 5.74
N CYS A 215 -4.59 -8.15 6.37
CA CYS A 215 -4.85 -7.94 7.79
C CYS A 215 -4.80 -6.46 8.24
N THR A 216 -4.95 -5.51 7.32
CA THR A 216 -5.11 -4.10 7.64
C THR A 216 -6.55 -3.84 8.09
N CYS A 217 -6.69 -3.07 9.17
CA CYS A 217 -7.98 -2.68 9.74
C CYS A 217 -8.24 -1.19 9.48
N ILE A 218 -9.43 -0.86 8.96
CA ILE A 218 -9.91 0.50 8.78
C ILE A 218 -11.22 0.63 9.54
N ASP A 219 -11.18 1.35 10.66
CA ASP A 219 -12.35 1.53 11.50
C ASP A 219 -13.29 2.57 10.92
N ARG A 220 -14.59 2.38 11.14
CA ARG A 220 -15.61 3.36 10.76
C ARG A 220 -15.54 4.62 11.61
N GLY A 221 -16.00 5.72 11.09
CA GLY A 221 -16.11 6.95 11.85
C GLY A 221 -17.12 6.84 13.01
N ALA A 222 -16.92 7.63 14.03
CA ALA A 222 -17.84 7.69 15.16
C ALA A 222 -19.21 8.26 14.76
N LEU A 223 -19.21 9.40 14.06
CA LEU A 223 -20.39 10.10 13.52
C LEU A 223 -20.24 10.38 12.02
N ASP A 224 -19.08 10.94 11.62
CA ASP A 224 -18.72 11.19 10.24
C ASP A 224 -18.02 9.97 9.63
N ALA A 225 -17.43 10.11 8.43
CA ALA A 225 -16.71 9.01 7.77
C ALA A 225 -15.23 8.96 8.12
N THR A 226 -14.64 7.76 8.09
CA THR A 226 -13.23 7.53 7.81
C THR A 226 -13.05 7.53 6.30
N VAL A 227 -12.10 8.31 5.78
CA VAL A 227 -11.97 8.57 4.33
C VAL A 227 -10.58 8.21 3.84
N ILE A 228 -10.53 7.38 2.81
CA ILE A 228 -9.31 7.04 2.06
C ILE A 228 -9.54 7.55 0.63
N GLU A 229 -8.80 8.57 0.21
CA GLU A 229 -8.96 9.14 -1.13
C GLU A 229 -8.36 8.27 -2.24
N ASP A 230 -8.48 8.72 -3.50
CA ASP A 230 -8.03 8.00 -4.69
C ASP A 230 -6.52 7.73 -4.69
N ASN A 231 -6.11 6.61 -5.31
CA ASN A 231 -4.71 6.23 -5.50
C ASN A 231 -3.89 6.10 -4.20
N VAL A 232 -4.51 5.85 -3.08
CA VAL A 232 -3.84 5.56 -1.80
C VAL A 232 -3.44 4.09 -1.77
N ILE A 233 -2.22 3.82 -1.32
CA ILE A 233 -1.75 2.45 -1.08
C ILE A 233 -1.42 2.27 0.39
N ILE A 234 -1.98 1.24 1.01
CA ILE A 234 -1.79 0.89 2.42
C ILE A 234 -1.29 -0.55 2.48
N ASP A 235 -0.13 -0.76 3.06
CA ASP A 235 0.50 -2.06 3.17
C ASP A 235 -0.15 -2.91 4.29
N ASN A 236 0.40 -4.06 4.56
CA ASN A 236 -0.11 -5.06 5.50
C ASN A 236 -0.05 -4.61 6.96
N LEU A 237 -0.96 -5.15 7.79
CA LEU A 237 -0.95 -4.98 9.25
C LEU A 237 -1.05 -3.54 9.74
N CYS A 238 -1.66 -2.65 8.97
CA CYS A 238 -1.90 -1.27 9.38
C CYS A 238 -3.19 -1.16 10.19
N GLN A 239 -3.20 -0.21 11.16
CA GLN A 239 -4.40 0.18 11.91
C GLN A 239 -4.75 1.62 11.58
N ILE A 240 -5.87 1.82 10.90
CA ILE A 240 -6.43 3.13 10.57
C ILE A 240 -7.66 3.32 11.45
N ALA A 241 -7.54 4.16 12.48
CA ALA A 241 -8.61 4.35 13.45
C ALA A 241 -9.75 5.24 12.89
N HIS A 242 -10.82 5.36 13.67
CA HIS A 242 -12.04 6.09 13.31
C HIS A 242 -11.76 7.54 12.89
N ASN A 243 -12.49 8.02 11.90
CA ASN A 243 -12.42 9.41 11.40
C ASN A 243 -11.04 9.85 10.87
N VAL A 244 -10.16 8.90 10.54
CA VAL A 244 -8.92 9.22 9.83
C VAL A 244 -9.25 9.61 8.40
N HIS A 245 -8.53 10.61 7.88
CA HIS A 245 -8.60 11.02 6.48
C HIS A 245 -7.21 10.90 5.85
N ILE A 246 -7.09 10.11 4.79
CA ILE A 246 -5.83 9.95 4.03
C ILE A 246 -6.02 10.53 2.64
N GLY A 247 -5.22 11.55 2.32
CA GLY A 247 -5.28 12.27 1.05
C GLY A 247 -4.69 11.50 -0.11
N THR A 248 -5.15 11.85 -1.31
CA THR A 248 -4.83 11.23 -2.60
C THR A 248 -3.34 10.96 -2.81
N GLY A 249 -3.02 9.78 -3.34
CA GLY A 249 -1.66 9.39 -3.72
C GLY A 249 -0.71 9.15 -2.55
N THR A 250 -1.21 9.08 -1.32
CA THR A 250 -0.41 8.79 -0.13
C THR A 250 -0.11 7.29 -0.03
N ALA A 251 1.12 6.96 0.34
CA ALA A 251 1.58 5.61 0.57
C ALA A 251 1.85 5.37 2.06
N VAL A 252 1.30 4.28 2.60
CA VAL A 252 1.41 3.87 4.00
C VAL A 252 2.05 2.49 4.05
N ALA A 253 3.27 2.40 4.56
CA ALA A 253 4.00 1.14 4.65
C ALA A 253 3.53 0.28 5.85
N GLY A 254 3.97 -0.98 5.86
CA GLY A 254 3.48 -1.99 6.80
C GLY A 254 3.58 -1.66 8.28
N GLY A 255 2.57 -2.07 9.03
CA GLY A 255 2.54 -1.93 10.48
C GLY A 255 2.36 -0.50 11.01
N VAL A 256 1.93 0.44 10.17
CA VAL A 256 1.64 1.82 10.60
C VAL A 256 0.37 1.86 11.44
N ILE A 257 0.39 2.65 12.51
CA ILE A 257 -0.75 2.89 13.39
C ILE A 257 -1.12 4.36 13.34
N MET A 258 -2.35 4.67 12.95
CA MET A 258 -2.93 5.99 12.93
C MET A 258 -4.05 6.11 13.95
N ALA A 259 -3.91 7.00 14.93
CA ALA A 259 -4.95 7.25 15.92
C ALA A 259 -6.11 8.08 15.35
N GLY A 260 -7.26 8.07 16.04
CA GLY A 260 -8.51 8.63 15.55
C GLY A 260 -8.45 10.12 15.20
N SER A 261 -9.24 10.52 14.21
CA SER A 261 -9.38 11.90 13.73
C SER A 261 -8.08 12.54 13.22
N LEU A 262 -7.12 11.74 12.77
CA LEU A 262 -5.93 12.21 12.08
C LEU A 262 -6.28 12.57 10.64
N LYS A 263 -5.72 13.68 10.14
CA LYS A 263 -5.74 14.04 8.72
C LYS A 263 -4.33 13.95 8.15
N VAL A 264 -4.15 13.12 7.12
CA VAL A 264 -2.91 13.00 6.34
C VAL A 264 -3.15 13.62 4.98
N GLY A 265 -2.29 14.54 4.61
CA GLY A 265 -2.34 15.22 3.32
C GLY A 265 -2.07 14.30 2.13
N ARG A 266 -1.98 14.90 0.93
CA ARG A 266 -1.77 14.20 -0.34
C ARG A 266 -0.30 13.92 -0.58
N TYR A 267 -0.04 12.81 -1.30
CA TYR A 267 1.31 12.45 -1.74
C TYR A 267 2.32 12.30 -0.60
N CYS A 268 1.84 11.89 0.58
CA CYS A 268 2.69 11.57 1.72
C CYS A 268 3.26 10.16 1.61
N LEU A 269 4.43 9.94 2.23
CA LEU A 269 5.07 8.63 2.37
C LEU A 269 5.23 8.33 3.86
N ILE A 270 4.45 7.40 4.39
CA ILE A 270 4.50 7.02 5.80
C ILE A 270 5.28 5.72 5.94
N GLY A 271 6.47 5.81 6.50
CA GLY A 271 7.39 4.68 6.68
C GLY A 271 6.88 3.64 7.67
N GLY A 272 7.25 2.39 7.43
CA GLY A 272 6.74 1.23 8.19
C GLY A 272 6.94 1.33 9.70
N ALA A 273 6.01 0.73 10.44
CA ALA A 273 5.97 0.73 11.91
C ALA A 273 5.94 2.14 12.55
N SER A 274 5.51 3.16 11.80
CA SER A 274 5.29 4.50 12.36
C SER A 274 4.00 4.55 13.17
N VAL A 275 4.02 5.34 14.25
CA VAL A 275 2.86 5.61 15.10
C VAL A 275 2.53 7.09 15.04
N ILE A 276 1.29 7.43 14.70
CA ILE A 276 0.85 8.80 14.46
C ILE A 276 -0.31 9.11 15.41
N ASN A 277 -0.16 10.19 16.17
CA ASN A 277 -1.16 10.63 17.13
C ASN A 277 -2.43 11.15 16.42
N GLY A 278 -3.57 11.09 17.12
CA GLY A 278 -4.84 11.54 16.61
C GLY A 278 -5.08 13.05 16.75
N HIS A 279 -6.23 13.51 16.21
CA HIS A 279 -6.72 14.89 16.32
C HIS A 279 -5.71 15.93 15.86
N MET A 280 -4.97 15.67 14.80
CA MET A 280 -3.98 16.56 14.21
C MET A 280 -3.92 16.40 12.69
N GLU A 281 -3.09 17.23 12.05
CA GLU A 281 -2.95 17.24 10.60
C GLU A 281 -1.47 17.13 10.20
N ILE A 282 -1.23 16.35 9.16
CA ILE A 282 0.02 16.26 8.42
C ILE A 282 -0.24 16.87 7.04
N CYS A 283 0.49 17.91 6.66
CA CYS A 283 0.31 18.57 5.37
C CYS A 283 0.74 17.67 4.20
N ASP A 284 0.47 18.13 2.97
CA ASP A 284 0.83 17.43 1.73
C ASP A 284 2.35 17.19 1.61
N LYS A 285 2.75 16.10 0.90
CA LYS A 285 4.14 15.81 0.50
C LYS A 285 5.12 15.64 1.67
N VAL A 286 4.64 15.12 2.77
CA VAL A 286 5.47 14.75 3.92
C VAL A 286 5.97 13.31 3.77
N THR A 287 7.24 13.09 4.04
CA THR A 287 7.81 11.76 4.21
C THR A 287 8.16 11.54 5.68
N VAL A 288 7.53 10.57 6.32
CA VAL A 288 7.92 10.07 7.65
C VAL A 288 8.75 8.80 7.43
N THR A 289 9.98 8.78 7.97
CA THR A 289 10.82 7.57 7.85
C THR A 289 10.33 6.45 8.75
N GLY A 290 10.77 5.21 8.49
CA GLY A 290 10.33 4.04 9.27
C GLY A 290 10.53 4.20 10.77
N MET A 291 9.62 3.60 11.56
CA MET A 291 9.55 3.71 13.02
C MET A 291 9.36 5.15 13.51
N GLY A 292 8.76 6.01 12.69
CA GLY A 292 8.48 7.39 13.03
C GLY A 292 7.43 7.50 14.14
N MET A 293 7.69 8.33 15.17
CA MET A 293 6.72 8.68 16.21
C MET A 293 6.28 10.13 16.01
N VAL A 294 5.09 10.32 15.43
CA VAL A 294 4.55 11.64 15.10
C VAL A 294 3.56 12.06 16.18
N MET A 295 3.99 12.98 17.05
CA MET A 295 3.22 13.43 18.23
C MET A 295 2.65 14.84 18.09
N ARG A 296 2.97 15.54 17.00
CA ARG A 296 2.54 16.93 16.73
C ARG A 296 2.21 17.11 15.25
N PRO A 297 1.36 18.10 14.89
CA PRO A 297 1.10 18.43 13.50
C PRO A 297 2.38 18.70 12.71
N ILE A 298 2.37 18.35 11.44
CA ILE A 298 3.44 18.67 10.48
C ILE A 298 2.85 19.64 9.47
N THR A 299 3.34 20.88 9.47
CA THR A 299 2.77 21.99 8.69
C THR A 299 3.58 22.33 7.44
N GLU A 300 4.76 21.73 7.27
CA GLU A 300 5.63 21.98 6.13
C GLU A 300 5.99 20.65 5.43
N PRO A 301 6.00 20.61 4.08
CA PRO A 301 6.50 19.46 3.34
C PRO A 301 7.96 19.15 3.68
N GLY A 302 8.32 17.88 3.73
CA GLY A 302 9.71 17.50 4.01
C GLY A 302 9.85 16.06 4.49
N VAL A 303 11.07 15.69 4.84
CA VAL A 303 11.41 14.38 5.39
C VAL A 303 11.61 14.49 6.89
N TYR A 304 10.85 13.70 7.64
CA TYR A 304 10.83 13.70 9.10
C TYR A 304 11.24 12.33 9.64
N SER A 305 12.10 12.34 10.64
CA SER A 305 12.62 11.13 11.27
C SER A 305 12.55 11.23 12.79
N SER A 306 12.39 10.11 13.46
CA SER A 306 12.46 10.02 14.92
C SER A 306 13.15 8.72 15.33
N GLY A 307 13.38 8.58 16.64
CA GLY A 307 14.04 7.41 17.19
C GLY A 307 15.57 7.54 17.22
N ILE A 308 16.19 6.59 17.90
CA ILE A 308 17.63 6.48 18.03
C ILE A 308 18.11 5.39 17.06
N PRO A 309 19.10 5.66 16.18
CA PRO A 309 19.67 4.66 15.30
C PRO A 309 20.14 3.42 16.06
N LEU A 310 20.08 2.25 15.39
CA LEU A 310 20.55 0.99 15.95
C LEU A 310 22.01 1.10 16.42
N GLN A 311 22.28 0.59 17.61
CA GLN A 311 23.58 0.58 18.26
C GLN A 311 23.88 -0.83 18.77
N THR A 312 25.16 -1.09 19.07
CA THR A 312 25.47 -2.31 19.86
C THR A 312 24.80 -2.24 21.23
N ASN A 313 24.43 -3.36 21.83
CA ASN A 313 23.78 -3.37 23.14
C ASN A 313 24.57 -2.59 24.21
N LYS A 314 25.90 -2.68 24.16
CA LYS A 314 26.80 -1.93 25.07
C LYS A 314 26.67 -0.42 24.92
N GLU A 315 26.64 0.07 23.68
CA GLU A 315 26.47 1.51 23.36
C GLU A 315 25.07 1.97 23.70
N TRP A 316 24.04 1.19 23.30
CA TRP A 316 22.64 1.49 23.60
C TRP A 316 22.39 1.67 25.10
N ARG A 317 22.94 0.77 25.96
CA ARG A 317 22.82 0.89 27.43
C ARG A 317 23.39 2.20 27.95
N LYS A 318 24.52 2.68 27.39
CA LYS A 318 25.10 3.97 27.74
C LYS A 318 24.19 5.12 27.29
N THR A 319 23.74 5.09 26.04
CA THR A 319 22.83 6.09 25.49
C THR A 319 21.53 6.18 26.28
N ALA A 320 20.92 5.05 26.63
CA ALA A 320 19.71 4.99 27.45
C ALA A 320 19.93 5.62 28.85
N ALA A 321 21.03 5.30 29.51
CA ALA A 321 21.37 5.89 30.82
C ALA A 321 21.57 7.41 30.73
N LEU A 322 22.23 7.91 29.68
CA LEU A 322 22.40 9.35 29.46
C LEU A 322 21.06 10.04 29.17
N THR A 323 20.20 9.42 28.38
CA THR A 323 18.85 9.93 28.06
C THR A 323 18.00 10.08 29.32
N LEU A 324 18.02 9.09 30.21
CA LEU A 324 17.34 9.18 31.52
C LEU A 324 17.90 10.28 32.42
N GLY A 325 19.17 10.65 32.22
CA GLY A 325 19.87 11.73 32.98
C GLY A 325 19.71 13.14 32.42
N ILE A 326 19.05 13.34 31.25
CA ILE A 326 18.99 14.62 30.53
C ILE A 326 18.44 15.76 31.40
N ASP A 327 17.37 15.55 32.19
CA ASP A 327 16.84 16.60 33.06
C ASP A 327 17.85 17.04 34.15
N SER A 328 18.54 16.07 34.73
CA SER A 328 19.60 16.34 35.71
C SER A 328 20.77 17.14 35.08
N MET A 329 21.20 16.75 33.88
CA MET A 329 22.24 17.45 33.13
C MET A 329 21.82 18.89 32.79
N ASN A 330 20.58 19.10 32.34
CA ASN A 330 20.03 20.41 32.04
C ASN A 330 19.99 21.32 33.29
N LYS A 331 19.59 20.81 34.46
CA LYS A 331 19.61 21.55 35.74
C LYS A 331 21.01 21.95 36.12
N ARG A 332 21.98 21.04 35.98
CA ARG A 332 23.39 21.33 36.25
C ARG A 332 23.98 22.40 35.32
N LEU A 333 23.64 22.30 34.01
CA LEU A 333 24.08 23.27 33.01
C LEU A 333 23.54 24.67 33.34
N LYS A 334 22.23 24.81 33.59
CA LYS A 334 21.62 26.09 34.00
C LYS A 334 22.25 26.68 35.29
N ALA A 335 22.59 25.81 36.23
CA ALA A 335 23.28 26.27 37.48
C ALA A 335 24.69 26.76 37.21
N LEU A 336 25.40 26.19 36.24
CA LEU A 336 26.74 26.65 35.82
C LEU A 336 26.66 27.97 35.04
N GLU A 337 25.71 28.07 34.07
CA GLU A 337 25.47 29.31 33.33
C GLU A 337 25.18 30.49 34.28
N LYS A 338 24.33 30.27 35.31
CA LYS A 338 24.03 31.29 36.34
C LYS A 338 25.24 31.69 37.18
N LYS A 339 26.28 30.87 37.27
CA LYS A 339 27.51 31.20 38.02
C LYS A 339 28.56 31.94 37.17
N LEU A 340 28.41 31.84 35.84
CA LEU A 340 29.37 32.43 34.88
C LEU A 340 28.88 33.77 34.29
N GLY A 341 27.60 34.09 34.36
CA GLY A 341 26.99 35.37 33.99
C GLY A 341 26.49 36.11 35.19
#